data_e2438e53944b544ce6a619cc2855486d
#
_entry.id   e2438e53944b544ce6a619cc2855486d
#
_cell.length_a   1.000
_cell.length_b   1.000
_cell.length_c   1.000
_cell.angle_alpha   90.00
_cell.angle_beta   90.00
_cell.angle_gamma   90.00
#
_symmetry.space_group_name_H-M   'P 1'
#
loop_
_entity.id
_entity.type
_entity.pdbx_description
1 polymer ?
#
loop_
_entity_poly.entity_id
_entity_poly.type
_entity_poly.pdbx_seq_one_letter_code
_entity_poly.pdbx_strand_id
1 'polypeptide(L)'
;MENKKVEFKLLHVGINCVDGEEAKKTAEQFSQDMGFDISENPSSLFAGTSVEIMKKPYLGRLGHLAYGVEDIEAALNYLEERGLKRDMSTAVYREDNSLSVVYLEGEIGGFAIHLKQL
;
A
#
# COMPACT_ATOMS: atom_id res chain seq x y z
N MET A 1 10.23 13.01 29.27
CA MET A 1 9.35 12.04 28.61
C MET A 1 9.82 11.80 27.19
N GLU A 2 10.03 10.56 26.85
CA GLU A 2 10.43 10.24 25.50
C GLU A 2 9.22 10.15 24.58
N ASN A 3 9.33 10.76 23.42
CA ASN A 3 8.38 10.57 22.35
C ASN A 3 8.76 9.30 21.61
N LYS A 4 7.92 8.29 21.66
CA LYS A 4 8.12 7.09 20.87
C LYS A 4 8.07 7.47 19.40
N LYS A 5 9.12 7.14 18.69
CA LYS A 5 9.16 7.27 17.26
C LYS A 5 8.32 6.16 16.64
N VAL A 6 7.38 6.53 15.78
CA VAL A 6 6.62 5.55 15.00
C VAL A 6 7.49 5.10 13.84
N GLU A 7 7.65 3.79 13.70
CA GLU A 7 8.39 3.22 12.58
C GLU A 7 7.43 2.77 11.50
N PHE A 8 7.75 3.14 10.27
CA PHE A 8 6.99 2.76 9.09
C PHE A 8 7.86 1.85 8.23
N LYS A 9 7.47 0.59 8.13
CA LYS A 9 8.22 -0.39 7.35
C LYS A 9 7.59 -0.54 5.97
N LEU A 10 8.34 -0.21 4.92
CA LEU A 10 7.83 -0.37 3.56
C LEU A 10 7.61 -1.86 3.26
N LEU A 11 6.38 -2.22 2.93
CA LEU A 11 5.99 -3.58 2.59
C LEU A 11 5.99 -3.81 1.09
N HIS A 12 5.35 -2.90 0.35
CA HIS A 12 5.34 -2.97 -1.11
C HIS A 12 4.99 -1.63 -1.74
N VAL A 13 5.30 -1.52 -3.02
CA VAL A 13 4.93 -0.38 -3.87
C VAL A 13 3.88 -0.87 -4.85
N GLY A 14 2.75 -0.19 -4.91
CA GLY A 14 1.71 -0.47 -5.90
C GLY A 14 1.91 0.43 -7.12
N ILE A 15 1.87 -0.15 -8.30
CA ILE A 15 1.97 0.58 -9.57
C ILE A 15 0.63 0.50 -10.27
N ASN A 16 0.02 1.64 -10.57
CA ASN A 16 -1.25 1.67 -11.29
C ASN A 16 -1.01 1.47 -12.80
N CYS A 17 -1.65 0.44 -13.36
CA CYS A 17 -1.70 0.25 -14.81
C CYS A 17 -3.11 0.57 -15.30
N VAL A 18 -3.25 0.85 -16.59
CA VAL A 18 -4.54 1.25 -17.15
C VAL A 18 -5.51 0.07 -17.26
N ASP A 19 -4.96 -1.14 -17.48
CA ASP A 19 -5.76 -2.36 -17.59
C ASP A 19 -4.91 -3.60 -17.29
N GLY A 20 -5.55 -4.76 -17.33
CA GLY A 20 -4.89 -6.03 -17.04
C GLY A 20 -3.84 -6.41 -18.07
N GLU A 21 -3.97 -5.98 -19.31
CA GLU A 21 -2.97 -6.25 -20.35
C GLU A 21 -1.67 -5.52 -20.07
N GLU A 22 -1.75 -4.24 -19.73
CA GLU A 22 -0.57 -3.46 -19.34
C GLU A 22 0.06 -4.04 -18.07
N ALA A 23 -0.78 -4.44 -17.10
CA ALA A 23 -0.28 -5.03 -15.87
C ALA A 23 0.49 -6.33 -16.13
N LYS A 24 -0.01 -7.18 -17.03
CA LYS A 24 0.69 -8.42 -17.40
C LYS A 24 2.01 -8.16 -18.09
N LYS A 25 2.05 -7.20 -19.01
CA LYS A 25 3.29 -6.83 -19.69
C LYS A 25 4.33 -6.31 -18.71
N THR A 26 3.89 -5.49 -17.76
CA THR A 26 4.77 -4.97 -16.70
C THR A 26 5.31 -6.11 -15.84
N ALA A 27 4.46 -7.04 -15.43
CA ALA A 27 4.87 -8.20 -14.64
C ALA A 27 5.86 -9.07 -15.41
N GLU A 28 5.63 -9.31 -16.70
CA GLU A 28 6.52 -10.08 -17.55
C GLU A 28 7.90 -9.43 -17.63
N GLN A 29 7.97 -8.12 -17.70
CA GLN A 29 9.23 -7.40 -17.73
C GLN A 29 10.01 -7.60 -16.44
N PHE A 30 9.36 -7.49 -15.29
CA PHE A 30 9.99 -7.78 -14.00
C PHE A 30 10.50 -9.22 -13.93
N SER A 31 9.72 -10.16 -14.45
CA SER A 31 10.11 -11.57 -14.46
C SER A 31 11.31 -11.82 -15.37
N GLN A 32 11.27 -11.31 -16.60
CA GLN A 32 12.30 -11.55 -17.60
C GLN A 32 13.61 -10.82 -17.28
N ASP A 33 13.51 -9.56 -16.85
CA ASP A 33 14.70 -8.73 -16.66
C ASP A 33 15.33 -8.90 -15.28
N MET A 34 14.52 -9.16 -14.25
CA MET A 34 14.99 -9.21 -12.87
C MET A 34 14.81 -10.59 -12.23
N GLY A 35 14.14 -11.50 -12.89
CA GLY A 35 13.96 -12.86 -12.38
C GLY A 35 12.96 -13.00 -11.25
N PHE A 36 12.06 -12.04 -11.07
CA PHE A 36 11.03 -12.14 -10.02
C PHE A 36 9.98 -13.18 -10.38
N ASP A 37 9.54 -13.91 -9.38
CA ASP A 37 8.37 -14.79 -9.50
C ASP A 37 7.11 -13.92 -9.52
N ILE A 38 6.18 -14.27 -10.41
CA ILE A 38 4.93 -13.53 -10.57
C ILE A 38 3.79 -14.33 -9.95
N SER A 39 3.00 -13.67 -9.12
CA SER A 39 1.75 -14.23 -8.63
C SER A 39 0.60 -13.31 -9.00
N GLU A 40 -0.56 -13.88 -9.27
CA GLU A 40 -1.72 -13.13 -9.75
C GLU A 40 -2.92 -13.35 -8.85
N ASN A 41 -3.66 -12.26 -8.59
CA ASN A 41 -4.97 -12.31 -7.94
C ASN A 41 -5.96 -11.53 -8.81
N PRO A 42 -7.27 -11.47 -8.46
CA PRO A 42 -8.25 -10.80 -9.31
C PRO A 42 -7.95 -9.32 -9.59
N SER A 43 -7.28 -8.61 -8.70
CA SER A 43 -7.07 -7.16 -8.82
C SER A 43 -5.65 -6.75 -9.16
N SER A 44 -4.66 -7.64 -9.00
CA SER A 44 -3.27 -7.28 -9.23
C SER A 44 -2.37 -8.48 -9.53
N LEU A 45 -1.13 -8.17 -9.93
CA LEU A 45 -0.05 -9.15 -10.02
C LEU A 45 1.07 -8.67 -9.11
N PHE A 46 1.71 -9.60 -8.40
CA PHE A 46 2.90 -9.29 -7.61
C PHE A 46 4.15 -9.78 -8.34
N ALA A 47 5.12 -8.89 -8.45
CA ALA A 47 6.48 -9.26 -8.86
C ALA A 47 7.29 -9.41 -7.58
N GLY A 48 7.62 -10.64 -7.21
CA GLY A 48 8.16 -10.93 -5.90
C GLY A 48 7.15 -10.58 -4.81
N THR A 49 7.63 -10.02 -3.71
CA THR A 49 6.77 -9.65 -2.57
C THR A 49 6.62 -8.14 -2.38
N SER A 50 7.40 -7.34 -3.10
CA SER A 50 7.51 -5.90 -2.84
C SER A 50 6.96 -4.99 -3.94
N VAL A 51 6.54 -5.54 -5.08
CA VAL A 51 5.94 -4.74 -6.15
C VAL A 51 4.59 -5.32 -6.51
N GLU A 52 3.55 -4.53 -6.29
CA GLU A 52 2.19 -4.88 -6.66
C GLU A 52 1.78 -4.10 -7.91
N ILE A 53 1.40 -4.82 -8.96
CA ILE A 53 1.04 -4.23 -10.24
C ILE A 53 -0.46 -4.29 -10.37
N MET A 54 -1.12 -3.14 -10.27
CA MET A 54 -2.57 -3.04 -10.25
C MET A 54 -3.13 -3.18 -11.66
N LYS A 55 -4.17 -4.01 -11.82
CA LYS A 55 -4.83 -4.24 -13.13
C LYS A 55 -5.69 -3.06 -13.58
N LYS A 56 -6.03 -2.17 -12.65
CA LYS A 56 -6.73 -0.91 -12.90
C LYS A 56 -6.18 0.17 -11.98
N PRO A 57 -6.27 1.44 -12.36
CA PRO A 57 -5.92 2.51 -11.43
C PRO A 57 -6.77 2.43 -10.16
N TYR A 58 -6.12 2.63 -9.02
CA TYR A 58 -6.77 2.77 -7.74
C TYR A 58 -6.28 4.07 -7.13
N LEU A 59 -6.29 4.21 -5.81
CA LEU A 59 -5.87 5.44 -5.16
C LEU A 59 -4.41 5.79 -5.48
N GLY A 60 -4.14 7.09 -5.56
CA GLY A 60 -2.82 7.61 -5.90
C GLY A 60 -2.65 7.79 -7.41
N ARG A 61 -2.04 8.89 -7.81
CA ARG A 61 -1.80 9.18 -9.23
C ARG A 61 -0.88 8.15 -9.87
N LEU A 62 0.17 7.76 -9.16
CA LEU A 62 1.14 6.77 -9.64
C LEU A 62 0.88 5.38 -9.10
N GLY A 63 0.25 5.28 -7.94
CA GLY A 63 0.01 4.03 -7.24
C GLY A 63 -0.02 4.26 -5.75
N HIS A 64 0.42 3.25 -4.98
CA HIS A 64 0.42 3.36 -3.53
C HIS A 64 1.70 2.82 -2.90
N LEU A 65 2.01 3.33 -1.71
CA LEU A 65 3.07 2.81 -0.88
C LEU A 65 2.42 2.16 0.35
N ALA A 66 2.67 0.87 0.55
CA ALA A 66 2.12 0.15 1.69
C ALA A 66 3.18 0.07 2.78
N TYR A 67 2.84 0.60 3.95
CA TYR A 67 3.71 0.57 5.12
C TYR A 67 3.10 -0.25 6.25
N GLY A 68 3.91 -1.13 6.83
CA GLY A 68 3.53 -1.88 8.02
C GLY A 68 3.89 -1.10 9.28
N VAL A 69 3.03 -1.16 10.26
CA VAL A 69 3.22 -0.50 11.57
C VAL A 69 2.88 -1.46 12.69
N GLU A 70 3.55 -1.30 13.82
CA GLU A 70 3.36 -2.16 14.99
C GLU A 70 2.03 -1.88 15.71
N ASP A 71 1.57 -0.62 15.68
CA ASP A 71 0.33 -0.18 16.29
C ASP A 71 -0.31 0.84 15.36
N ILE A 72 -1.31 0.40 14.59
CA ILE A 72 -1.91 1.23 13.54
C ILE A 72 -2.64 2.44 14.11
N GLU A 73 -3.32 2.30 15.27
CA GLU A 73 -4.01 3.44 15.86
C GLU A 73 -3.02 4.49 16.37
N ALA A 74 -1.92 4.06 16.97
CA ALA A 74 -0.86 4.97 17.39
C ALA A 74 -0.21 5.67 16.20
N ALA A 75 0.03 4.94 15.10
CA ALA A 75 0.59 5.51 13.88
C ALA A 75 -0.35 6.56 13.27
N LEU A 76 -1.66 6.24 13.24
CA LEU A 76 -2.66 7.17 12.70
C LEU A 76 -2.78 8.43 13.56
N ASN A 77 -2.78 8.30 14.88
CA ASN A 77 -2.81 9.46 15.77
C ASN A 77 -1.59 10.34 15.55
N TYR A 78 -0.42 9.74 15.40
CA TYR A 78 0.83 10.44 15.09
C TYR A 78 0.72 11.24 13.78
N LEU A 79 0.17 10.61 12.74
CA LEU A 79 0.01 11.25 11.42
C LEU A 79 -1.06 12.32 11.44
N GLU A 80 -2.18 12.09 12.13
CA GLU A 80 -3.29 13.04 12.22
C GLU A 80 -2.90 14.33 12.94
N GLU A 81 -2.04 14.23 13.93
CA GLU A 81 -1.45 15.41 14.58
C GLU A 81 -0.65 16.26 13.59
N ARG A 82 -0.18 15.67 12.51
CA ARG A 82 0.61 16.34 11.46
C ARG A 82 -0.22 16.69 10.23
N GLY A 83 -1.54 16.51 10.32
CA GLY A 83 -2.46 16.88 9.25
C GLY A 83 -2.72 15.79 8.21
N LEU A 84 -2.19 14.59 8.40
CA LEU A 84 -2.42 13.47 7.50
C LEU A 84 -3.52 12.58 8.08
N LYS A 85 -4.71 12.67 7.51
CA LYS A 85 -5.91 12.01 8.05
C LYS A 85 -6.16 10.67 7.38
N ARG A 86 -6.74 9.74 8.16
CA ARG A 86 -7.19 8.45 7.62
C ARG A 86 -8.43 8.63 6.76
N ASP A 87 -8.52 7.86 5.69
CA ASP A 87 -9.71 7.77 4.86
C ASP A 87 -10.53 6.57 5.32
N MET A 88 -11.54 6.82 6.13
CA MET A 88 -12.34 5.75 6.73
C MET A 88 -13.09 4.89 5.71
N SER A 89 -13.34 5.42 4.50
CA SER A 89 -14.00 4.64 3.46
C SER A 89 -13.15 3.47 2.96
N THR A 90 -11.85 3.50 3.24
CA THR A 90 -10.91 2.44 2.85
C THR A 90 -10.58 1.47 3.98
N ALA A 91 -11.11 1.70 5.17
CA ALA A 91 -10.77 0.91 6.34
C ALA A 91 -11.26 -0.54 6.23
N VAL A 92 -10.37 -1.48 6.58
CA VAL A 92 -10.70 -2.89 6.66
C VAL A 92 -10.38 -3.36 8.08
N TYR A 93 -11.32 -4.05 8.70
CA TYR A 93 -11.22 -4.50 10.08
C TYR A 93 -11.03 -6.02 10.15
N ARG A 94 -10.35 -6.46 11.19
CA ARG A 94 -10.22 -7.89 11.53
C ARG A 94 -11.51 -8.37 12.19
N GLU A 95 -11.63 -9.69 12.38
CA GLU A 95 -12.80 -10.29 13.04
C GLU A 95 -13.03 -9.75 14.44
N ASP A 96 -11.97 -9.36 15.15
CA ASP A 96 -12.06 -8.79 16.49
C ASP A 96 -12.38 -7.29 16.49
N ASN A 97 -12.74 -6.72 15.33
CA ASN A 97 -13.05 -5.30 15.10
C ASN A 97 -11.84 -4.36 15.23
N SER A 98 -10.63 -4.88 15.31
CA SER A 98 -9.43 -4.04 15.23
C SER A 98 -9.14 -3.67 13.79
N LEU A 99 -8.58 -2.47 13.59
CA LEU A 99 -8.24 -1.97 12.25
C LEU A 99 -7.07 -2.76 11.68
N SER A 100 -7.25 -3.30 10.47
CA SER A 100 -6.22 -4.06 9.78
C SER A 100 -5.45 -3.21 8.80
N VAL A 101 -6.16 -2.54 7.89
CA VAL A 101 -5.56 -1.68 6.87
C VAL A 101 -6.43 -0.45 6.66
N VAL A 102 -5.79 0.64 6.25
CA VAL A 102 -6.47 1.89 5.90
C VAL A 102 -5.55 2.73 5.02
N TYR A 103 -6.14 3.52 4.12
CA TYR A 103 -5.39 4.54 3.39
C TYR A 103 -5.49 5.87 4.11
N LEU A 104 -4.50 6.72 3.88
CA LEU A 104 -4.58 8.14 4.27
C LEU A 104 -5.27 8.91 3.15
N GLU A 105 -5.85 10.07 3.49
CA GLU A 105 -6.36 10.99 2.49
C GLU A 105 -5.19 11.65 1.75
N GLY A 106 -5.34 11.89 0.45
CA GLY A 106 -4.34 12.58 -0.36
C GLY A 106 -3.18 11.71 -0.78
N GLU A 107 -2.12 12.35 -1.22
CA GLU A 107 -0.95 11.69 -1.81
C GLU A 107 0.33 12.31 -1.26
N ILE A 108 1.38 11.50 -1.25
CA ILE A 108 2.75 11.98 -1.03
C ILE A 108 3.56 11.55 -2.25
N GLY A 109 4.12 12.52 -2.98
CA GLY A 109 4.92 12.24 -4.16
C GLY A 109 4.17 11.54 -5.30
N GLY A 110 2.86 11.69 -5.36
CA GLY A 110 2.01 11.02 -6.34
C GLY A 110 1.52 9.66 -5.92
N PHE A 111 1.84 9.21 -4.69
CA PHE A 111 1.44 7.91 -4.17
C PHE A 111 0.45 8.06 -3.03
N ALA A 112 -0.60 7.25 -3.05
CA ALA A 112 -1.46 7.07 -1.88
C ALA A 112 -0.68 6.30 -0.81
N ILE A 113 -0.93 6.58 0.45
CA ILE A 113 -0.24 5.90 1.55
C ILE A 113 -1.21 4.90 2.19
N HIS A 114 -0.80 3.65 2.23
CA HIS A 114 -1.58 2.53 2.75
C HIS A 114 -0.89 2.02 4.03
N LEU A 115 -1.62 1.99 5.13
CA LEU A 115 -1.09 1.48 6.39
C LEU A 115 -1.65 0.10 6.69
N LYS A 116 -0.80 -0.78 7.17
CA LYS A 116 -1.17 -2.15 7.55
C LYS A 116 -0.67 -2.45 8.96
N GLN A 117 -1.58 -2.99 9.79
CA GLN A 117 -1.21 -3.51 11.10
C GLN A 117 -0.38 -4.77 10.95
N LEU A 118 0.82 -4.76 11.48
CA LEU A 118 1.68 -5.94 11.53
C LEU A 118 1.26 -6.91 12.62
#